data_f42d5f71ec954d32888d3b69cd417fe8
#
_entry.id   f42d5f71ec954d32888d3b69cd417fe8
#
_cell.length_a   1.000
_cell.length_b   1.000
_cell.length_c   1.000
_cell.angle_alpha   90.00
_cell.angle_beta   90.00
_cell.angle_gamma   90.00
#
_symmetry.space_group_name_H-M   'P 1'
#
loop_
_entity.id
_entity.type
_entity.pdbx_description
1 polymer ?
#
loop_
_entity_poly.entity_id
_entity_poly.type
_entity_poly.pdbx_seq_one_letter_code
_entity_poly.pdbx_strand_id
1 'polypeptide(L)'
;MSGSARPAVRAVTFDFWDTLVAAEPGSGSGMRQLQIDRFARTLGGAGVTVVHDELERAFDANWETFEERWVTNTGQHTPADSVHLIAGRLGLTLDPELRDRLIDGFRQVGEAVPMVVAPGLEEAVATLRSAEIGLGIVCDVGLTPSPTLRRRLQGLGLLSSFDAWSFSDETGWFKPAEQAYMTALEGLGVAPSEAAHVGDGRRTDMAGAIALGMTAIRFTAFHDHAPETGPEGDHVIDDHRRLPALLGVG
;
A
#
# COMPACT_ATOMS: atom_id res chain seq x y z
N MET A 1 2.35 -41.12 1.01
CA MET A 1 1.85 -39.90 0.37
C MET A 1 3.09 -39.12 -0.04
N SER A 2 3.35 -39.09 -1.36
CA SER A 2 4.49 -38.35 -1.92
C SER A 2 4.16 -36.86 -1.79
N GLY A 3 4.82 -36.17 -0.87
CA GLY A 3 4.77 -34.73 -0.81
C GLY A 3 5.43 -34.19 -2.08
N SER A 4 4.62 -33.67 -3.00
CA SER A 4 5.15 -32.88 -4.12
C SER A 4 5.91 -31.70 -3.51
N ALA A 5 7.21 -31.62 -3.76
CA ALA A 5 7.99 -30.43 -3.39
C ALA A 5 7.31 -29.21 -4.07
N ARG A 6 7.14 -28.11 -3.33
CA ARG A 6 6.69 -26.84 -3.94
C ARG A 6 7.62 -26.50 -5.13
N PRO A 7 7.11 -26.00 -6.24
CA PRO A 7 7.95 -25.53 -7.32
C PRO A 7 8.90 -24.41 -6.82
N ALA A 8 10.03 -24.28 -7.47
CA ALA A 8 10.97 -23.21 -7.15
C ALA A 8 10.30 -21.84 -7.36
N VAL A 9 10.51 -20.92 -6.41
CA VAL A 9 10.01 -19.55 -6.54
C VAL A 9 10.74 -18.83 -7.68
N ARG A 10 9.97 -18.25 -8.59
CA ARG A 10 10.45 -17.52 -9.78
C ARG A 10 10.12 -16.03 -9.71
N ALA A 11 9.21 -15.65 -8.82
CA ALA A 11 8.84 -14.26 -8.63
C ALA A 11 8.52 -13.96 -7.16
N VAL A 12 8.75 -12.71 -6.77
CA VAL A 12 8.34 -12.18 -5.46
C VAL A 12 7.51 -10.93 -5.68
N THR A 13 6.31 -10.90 -5.09
CA THR A 13 5.50 -9.69 -5.01
C THR A 13 5.60 -9.10 -3.61
N PHE A 14 5.56 -7.78 -3.53
CA PHE A 14 5.65 -7.04 -2.27
C PHE A 14 4.43 -6.15 -2.10
N ASP A 15 3.93 -6.06 -0.88
CA ASP A 15 3.15 -4.91 -0.49
C ASP A 15 4.05 -3.66 -0.41
N PHE A 16 3.44 -2.48 -0.34
CA PHE A 16 4.17 -1.21 -0.33
C PHE A 16 4.30 -0.63 1.08
N TRP A 17 3.15 -0.36 1.73
CA TRP A 17 3.12 0.28 3.04
C TRP A 17 3.54 -0.69 4.14
N ASP A 18 4.35 -0.23 5.08
CA ASP A 18 4.86 -1.02 6.21
C ASP A 18 5.59 -2.33 5.82
N THR A 19 5.87 -2.46 4.50
CA THR A 19 6.62 -3.59 3.91
C THR A 19 7.87 -3.11 3.16
N LEU A 20 7.74 -2.24 2.16
CA LEU A 20 8.88 -1.60 1.48
C LEU A 20 9.33 -0.34 2.20
N VAL A 21 8.36 0.44 2.63
CA VAL A 21 8.56 1.72 3.33
C VAL A 21 7.50 1.93 4.39
N ALA A 22 7.85 2.68 5.43
CA ALA A 22 6.90 3.18 6.42
C ALA A 22 7.06 4.68 6.62
N ALA A 23 6.06 5.34 7.21
CA ALA A 23 6.21 6.71 7.66
C ALA A 23 7.31 6.77 8.74
N GLU A 24 8.17 7.80 8.68
CA GLU A 24 9.23 7.98 9.66
C GLU A 24 8.65 8.12 11.07
N PRO A 25 9.12 7.34 12.07
CA PRO A 25 8.65 7.44 13.44
C PRO A 25 8.80 8.88 13.97
N GLY A 26 7.72 9.46 14.48
CA GLY A 26 7.73 10.83 14.99
C GLY A 26 7.61 11.93 13.91
N SER A 27 7.47 11.59 12.65
CA SER A 27 7.18 12.55 11.56
C SER A 27 5.81 13.23 11.69
N GLY A 28 5.35 13.32 12.90
CA GLY A 28 4.11 13.95 13.29
C GLY A 28 2.95 12.97 13.37
N SER A 29 1.81 13.51 13.77
CA SER A 29 0.50 12.86 13.84
C SER A 29 0.04 12.25 12.50
N GLY A 30 1.03 11.82 11.73
CA GLY A 30 0.85 11.06 10.53
C GLY A 30 0.29 11.84 9.35
N MET A 31 0.14 11.12 8.30
CA MET A 31 -0.42 11.57 7.03
C MET A 31 -1.79 12.25 7.20
N ARG A 32 -2.63 11.76 8.13
CA ARG A 32 -3.96 12.32 8.43
C ARG A 32 -3.87 13.80 8.82
N GLN A 33 -3.00 14.18 9.78
CA GLN A 33 -2.89 15.58 10.22
C GLN A 33 -2.38 16.49 9.10
N LEU A 34 -1.39 16.02 8.34
CA LEU A 34 -0.88 16.77 7.19
C LEU A 34 -1.96 16.98 6.11
N GLN A 35 -2.84 16.01 5.91
CA GLN A 35 -4.00 16.11 5.01
C GLN A 35 -4.99 17.15 5.55
N ILE A 36 -5.36 17.12 6.83
CA ILE A 36 -6.25 18.10 7.48
C ILE A 36 -5.69 19.50 7.35
N ASP A 37 -4.42 19.72 7.71
CA ASP A 37 -3.75 21.01 7.65
C ASP A 37 -3.68 21.55 6.22
N ARG A 38 -3.40 20.68 5.25
CA ARG A 38 -3.37 21.06 3.85
C ARG A 38 -4.74 21.43 3.32
N PHE A 39 -5.76 20.67 3.68
CA PHE A 39 -7.16 20.90 3.32
C PHE A 39 -7.64 22.26 3.88
N ALA A 40 -7.41 22.50 5.18
CA ALA A 40 -7.75 23.76 5.85
C ALA A 40 -7.06 24.97 5.20
N ARG A 41 -5.75 24.85 4.90
CA ARG A 41 -5.01 25.93 4.22
C ARG A 41 -5.55 26.21 2.81
N THR A 42 -5.94 25.16 2.07
CA THR A 42 -6.49 25.31 0.72
C THR A 42 -7.84 26.02 0.75
N LEU A 43 -8.73 25.65 1.69
CA LEU A 43 -10.01 26.34 1.92
C LEU A 43 -9.80 27.79 2.34
N GLY A 44 -8.93 28.05 3.32
CA GLY A 44 -8.61 29.40 3.80
C GLY A 44 -8.06 30.32 2.70
N GLY A 45 -7.22 29.79 1.80
CA GLY A 45 -6.71 30.51 0.63
C GLY A 45 -7.80 30.85 -0.40
N ALA A 46 -8.94 30.16 -0.37
CA ALA A 46 -10.13 30.46 -1.16
C ALA A 46 -11.17 31.32 -0.39
N GLY A 47 -10.83 31.80 0.81
CA GLY A 47 -11.72 32.60 1.64
C GLY A 47 -12.81 31.80 2.37
N VAL A 48 -12.70 30.46 2.39
CA VAL A 48 -13.63 29.57 3.10
C VAL A 48 -13.07 29.28 4.51
N THR A 49 -13.85 29.64 5.52
CA THR A 49 -13.50 29.36 6.93
C THR A 49 -14.29 28.16 7.41
N VAL A 50 -13.60 27.20 8.05
CA VAL A 50 -14.18 26.01 8.67
C VAL A 50 -13.73 25.92 10.12
N VAL A 51 -14.59 25.37 10.97
CA VAL A 51 -14.23 25.05 12.36
C VAL A 51 -13.32 23.82 12.35
N HIS A 52 -12.18 23.90 13.04
CA HIS A 52 -11.17 22.84 13.04
C HIS A 52 -11.75 21.47 13.45
N ASP A 53 -12.48 21.43 14.56
CA ASP A 53 -13.10 20.19 15.07
C ASP A 53 -14.15 19.59 14.10
N GLU A 54 -14.80 20.43 13.28
CA GLU A 54 -15.74 19.94 12.26
C GLU A 54 -14.98 19.32 11.09
N LEU A 55 -13.87 19.93 10.71
CA LEU A 55 -12.99 19.37 9.69
C LEU A 55 -12.39 18.04 10.14
N GLU A 56 -11.90 17.94 11.37
CA GLU A 56 -11.39 16.66 11.91
C GLU A 56 -12.46 15.56 11.88
N ARG A 57 -13.69 15.86 12.36
CA ARG A 57 -14.80 14.90 12.29
C ARG A 57 -15.18 14.50 10.85
N ALA A 58 -15.06 15.43 9.90
CA ALA A 58 -15.29 15.11 8.49
C ALA A 58 -14.21 14.17 7.92
N PHE A 59 -12.97 14.34 8.36
CA PHE A 59 -11.88 13.42 8.02
C PHE A 59 -12.04 12.05 8.68
N ASP A 60 -12.49 11.97 9.93
CA ASP A 60 -12.80 10.69 10.59
C ASP A 60 -13.88 9.91 9.84
N ALA A 61 -14.98 10.57 9.49
CA ALA A 61 -16.03 9.95 8.69
C ALA A 61 -15.57 9.53 7.28
N ASN A 62 -14.62 10.27 6.70
CA ASN A 62 -13.99 9.89 5.44
C ASN A 62 -13.15 8.61 5.59
N TRP A 63 -12.39 8.52 6.67
CA TRP A 63 -11.58 7.33 6.96
C TRP A 63 -12.45 6.10 7.22
N GLU A 64 -13.51 6.23 8.02
CA GLU A 64 -14.48 5.16 8.25
C GLU A 64 -15.09 4.63 6.95
N THR A 65 -15.43 5.54 6.02
CA THR A 65 -15.95 5.16 4.69
C THR A 65 -14.90 4.44 3.85
N PHE A 66 -13.64 4.86 3.92
CA PHE A 66 -12.53 4.17 3.26
C PHE A 66 -12.36 2.76 3.82
N GLU A 67 -12.28 2.63 5.15
CA GLU A 67 -12.12 1.32 5.82
C GLU A 67 -13.27 0.36 5.49
N GLU A 68 -14.52 0.85 5.49
CA GLU A 68 -15.66 0.03 5.11
C GLU A 68 -15.52 -0.52 3.68
N ARG A 69 -15.19 0.33 2.72
CA ARG A 69 -14.98 -0.09 1.32
C ARG A 69 -13.80 -1.06 1.18
N TRP A 70 -12.71 -0.79 1.88
CA TRP A 70 -11.52 -1.63 1.88
C TRP A 70 -11.82 -3.02 2.47
N VAL A 71 -12.50 -3.08 3.62
CA VAL A 71 -12.84 -4.35 4.28
C VAL A 71 -13.85 -5.16 3.46
N THR A 72 -14.84 -4.50 2.87
CA THR A 72 -15.92 -5.16 2.09
C THR A 72 -15.57 -5.35 0.60
N ASN A 73 -14.48 -4.76 0.15
CA ASN A 73 -14.07 -4.72 -1.27
C ASN A 73 -15.19 -4.22 -2.20
N THR A 74 -15.91 -3.18 -1.77
CA THR A 74 -17.09 -2.63 -2.48
C THR A 74 -16.74 -1.48 -3.42
N GLY A 75 -15.49 -1.33 -3.79
CA GLY A 75 -14.98 -0.32 -4.73
C GLY A 75 -13.95 0.62 -4.10
N GLN A 76 -13.24 1.32 -4.96
CA GLN A 76 -12.18 2.24 -4.55
C GLN A 76 -12.76 3.46 -3.82
N HIS A 77 -11.96 4.03 -2.92
CA HIS A 77 -12.21 5.33 -2.31
C HIS A 77 -11.07 6.27 -2.66
N THR A 78 -11.32 7.12 -3.66
CA THR A 78 -10.32 7.99 -4.24
C THR A 78 -10.18 9.30 -3.47
N PRO A 79 -9.09 10.09 -3.70
CA PRO A 79 -9.02 11.47 -3.21
C PRO A 79 -10.21 12.34 -3.64
N ALA A 80 -10.80 12.10 -4.81
CA ALA A 80 -12.01 12.81 -5.26
C ALA A 80 -13.24 12.45 -4.42
N ASP A 81 -13.42 11.16 -4.08
CA ASP A 81 -14.47 10.72 -3.17
C ASP A 81 -14.28 11.34 -1.78
N SER A 82 -13.03 11.36 -1.29
CA SER A 82 -12.69 11.99 -0.01
C SER A 82 -13.06 13.48 0.02
N VAL A 83 -12.68 14.24 -1.02
CA VAL A 83 -13.02 15.66 -1.11
C VAL A 83 -14.54 15.87 -1.16
N HIS A 84 -15.25 15.04 -1.93
CA HIS A 84 -16.71 15.11 -2.02
C HIS A 84 -17.38 14.85 -0.67
N LEU A 85 -16.96 13.80 0.04
CA LEU A 85 -17.52 13.44 1.35
C LEU A 85 -17.21 14.50 2.40
N ILE A 86 -15.97 14.94 2.51
CA ILE A 86 -15.54 15.97 3.48
C ILE A 86 -16.30 17.28 3.23
N ALA A 87 -16.36 17.74 1.98
CA ALA A 87 -17.10 18.96 1.62
C ALA A 87 -18.59 18.84 1.94
N GLY A 88 -19.20 17.71 1.62
CA GLY A 88 -20.61 17.43 1.95
C GLY A 88 -20.89 17.47 3.45
N ARG A 89 -20.00 16.90 4.26
CA ARG A 89 -20.10 16.94 5.74
C ARG A 89 -19.98 18.35 6.31
N LEU A 90 -19.20 19.20 5.66
CA LEU A 90 -19.04 20.62 6.04
C LEU A 90 -20.10 21.54 5.42
N GLY A 91 -21.04 21.00 4.62
CA GLY A 91 -22.05 21.79 3.94
C GLY A 91 -21.49 22.73 2.87
N LEU A 92 -20.30 22.42 2.32
CA LEU A 92 -19.62 23.26 1.34
C LEU A 92 -20.03 22.88 -0.08
N THR A 93 -20.28 23.90 -0.89
CA THR A 93 -20.35 23.79 -2.35
C THR A 93 -19.01 24.27 -2.94
N LEU A 94 -18.27 23.37 -3.56
CA LEU A 94 -16.97 23.65 -4.14
C LEU A 94 -17.11 24.00 -5.62
N ASP A 95 -16.45 25.08 -6.06
CA ASP A 95 -16.22 25.27 -7.47
C ASP A 95 -15.20 24.25 -8.01
N PRO A 96 -15.16 24.02 -9.33
CA PRO A 96 -14.28 23.00 -9.92
C PRO A 96 -12.79 23.22 -9.60
N GLU A 97 -12.31 24.47 -9.59
CA GLU A 97 -10.90 24.79 -9.35
C GLU A 97 -10.51 24.50 -7.91
N LEU A 98 -11.33 24.90 -6.94
CA LEU A 98 -11.09 24.62 -5.52
C LEU A 98 -11.13 23.11 -5.24
N ARG A 99 -12.10 22.41 -5.83
CA ARG A 99 -12.20 20.94 -5.72
C ARG A 99 -10.91 20.28 -6.21
N ASP A 100 -10.41 20.64 -7.39
CA ASP A 100 -9.23 20.04 -7.98
C ASP A 100 -7.96 20.35 -7.17
N ARG A 101 -7.84 21.54 -6.57
CA ARG A 101 -6.76 21.88 -5.63
C ARG A 101 -6.82 21.06 -4.34
N LEU A 102 -8.02 20.76 -3.83
CA LEU A 102 -8.19 19.92 -2.65
C LEU A 102 -7.81 18.46 -2.95
N ILE A 103 -8.22 17.93 -4.12
CA ILE A 103 -7.82 16.59 -4.59
C ILE A 103 -6.29 16.50 -4.72
N ASP A 104 -5.66 17.50 -5.35
CA ASP A 104 -4.20 17.56 -5.49
C ASP A 104 -3.49 17.64 -4.13
N GLY A 105 -4.15 18.18 -3.11
CA GLY A 105 -3.66 18.21 -1.74
C GLY A 105 -3.31 16.84 -1.19
N PHE A 106 -4.11 15.81 -1.48
CA PHE A 106 -3.81 14.43 -1.06
C PHE A 106 -2.53 13.91 -1.71
N ARG A 107 -2.35 14.15 -3.02
CA ARG A 107 -1.12 13.81 -3.74
C ARG A 107 0.10 14.50 -3.12
N GLN A 108 0.01 15.81 -2.87
CA GLN A 108 1.12 16.60 -2.33
C GLN A 108 1.51 16.13 -0.92
N VAL A 109 0.55 15.77 -0.08
CA VAL A 109 0.83 15.19 1.24
C VAL A 109 1.53 13.85 1.09
N GLY A 110 1.02 12.96 0.24
CA GLY A 110 1.65 11.67 -0.06
C GLY A 110 3.10 11.81 -0.56
N GLU A 111 3.45 12.89 -1.27
CA GLU A 111 4.81 13.19 -1.71
C GLU A 111 5.70 13.76 -0.59
N ALA A 112 5.11 14.51 0.34
CA ALA A 112 5.84 15.25 1.36
C ALA A 112 6.15 14.44 2.64
N VAL A 113 5.38 13.39 2.94
CA VAL A 113 5.58 12.59 4.16
C VAL A 113 6.97 11.96 4.17
N PRO A 114 7.81 12.20 5.18
CA PRO A 114 9.07 11.49 5.32
C PRO A 114 8.83 9.99 5.49
N MET A 115 9.62 9.19 4.79
CA MET A 115 9.54 7.73 4.85
C MET A 115 10.89 7.11 5.14
N VAL A 116 10.87 6.00 5.84
CA VAL A 116 12.02 5.12 6.03
C VAL A 116 11.87 3.87 5.16
N VAL A 117 12.99 3.43 4.60
CA VAL A 117 13.07 2.19 3.83
C VAL A 117 13.19 1.02 4.79
N ALA A 118 12.54 -0.08 4.45
CA ALA A 118 12.56 -1.30 5.25
C ALA A 118 13.98 -1.88 5.38
N PRO A 119 14.31 -2.46 6.56
CA PRO A 119 15.62 -3.09 6.78
C PRO A 119 15.95 -4.12 5.71
N GLY A 120 17.14 -4.00 5.11
CA GLY A 120 17.69 -4.95 4.15
C GLY A 120 17.02 -4.97 2.77
N LEU A 121 16.09 -4.05 2.47
CA LEU A 121 15.32 -4.07 1.22
C LEU A 121 16.22 -3.97 -0.02
N GLU A 122 17.12 -2.99 -0.06
CA GLU A 122 17.99 -2.77 -1.24
C GLU A 122 18.89 -3.99 -1.53
N GLU A 123 19.47 -4.59 -0.48
CA GLU A 123 20.31 -5.77 -0.59
C GLU A 123 19.52 -6.99 -1.07
N ALA A 124 18.31 -7.19 -0.52
CA ALA A 124 17.42 -8.29 -0.91
C ALA A 124 16.98 -8.15 -2.38
N VAL A 125 16.52 -6.95 -2.77
CA VAL A 125 16.14 -6.65 -4.15
C VAL A 125 17.29 -6.90 -5.11
N ALA A 126 18.51 -6.43 -4.81
CA ALA A 126 19.68 -6.66 -5.65
C ALA A 126 20.01 -8.15 -5.78
N THR A 127 19.94 -8.92 -4.67
CA THR A 127 20.22 -10.36 -4.68
C THR A 127 19.18 -11.13 -5.49
N LEU A 128 17.88 -10.85 -5.27
CA LEU A 128 16.79 -11.48 -6.02
C LEU A 128 16.89 -11.19 -7.52
N ARG A 129 17.16 -9.94 -7.89
CA ARG A 129 17.38 -9.55 -9.31
C ARG A 129 18.58 -10.26 -9.93
N SER A 130 19.71 -10.40 -9.19
CA SER A 130 20.89 -11.12 -9.66
C SER A 130 20.63 -12.61 -9.91
N ALA A 131 19.64 -13.17 -9.23
CA ALA A 131 19.18 -14.55 -9.39
C ALA A 131 18.03 -14.67 -10.42
N GLU A 132 17.76 -13.63 -11.19
CA GLU A 132 16.72 -13.58 -12.23
C GLU A 132 15.30 -13.80 -11.67
N ILE A 133 15.07 -13.49 -10.40
CA ILE A 133 13.72 -13.52 -9.79
C ILE A 133 12.96 -12.27 -10.25
N GLY A 134 11.77 -12.48 -10.81
CA GLY A 134 10.85 -11.39 -11.17
C GLY A 134 10.30 -10.68 -9.94
N LEU A 135 10.27 -9.35 -9.94
CA LEU A 135 9.76 -8.58 -8.80
C LEU A 135 8.52 -7.78 -9.18
N GLY A 136 7.49 -7.84 -8.33
CA GLY A 136 6.24 -7.12 -8.52
C GLY A 136 5.75 -6.42 -7.25
N ILE A 137 4.81 -5.52 -7.42
CA ILE A 137 4.11 -4.85 -6.30
C ILE A 137 2.62 -5.17 -6.36
N VAL A 138 2.04 -5.47 -5.19
CA VAL A 138 0.60 -5.60 -4.98
C VAL A 138 0.23 -4.71 -3.80
N CYS A 139 -0.38 -3.56 -4.07
CA CYS A 139 -0.57 -2.51 -3.07
C CYS A 139 -2.00 -1.98 -3.04
N ASP A 140 -2.56 -1.92 -1.85
CA ASP A 140 -3.74 -1.12 -1.54
C ASP A 140 -3.28 0.32 -1.31
N VAL A 141 -3.49 1.21 -2.29
CA VAL A 141 -2.86 2.54 -2.30
C VAL A 141 -3.37 3.49 -1.22
N GLY A 142 -4.50 3.17 -0.56
CA GLY A 142 -5.13 4.05 0.40
C GLY A 142 -5.55 5.38 -0.27
N LEU A 143 -5.22 6.48 0.38
CA LEU A 143 -5.49 7.83 -0.14
C LEU A 143 -4.27 8.44 -0.88
N THR A 144 -3.22 7.65 -1.12
CA THR A 144 -2.03 8.08 -1.87
C THR A 144 -2.03 7.40 -3.25
N PRO A 145 -2.37 8.11 -4.33
CA PRO A 145 -2.53 7.50 -5.66
C PRO A 145 -1.24 6.84 -6.17
N SER A 146 -1.40 5.76 -6.96
CA SER A 146 -0.31 4.97 -7.56
C SER A 146 0.77 5.79 -8.28
N PRO A 147 0.48 6.90 -9.02
CA PRO A 147 1.53 7.74 -9.59
C PRO A 147 2.44 8.37 -8.54
N THR A 148 1.92 8.67 -7.35
CA THR A 148 2.73 9.19 -6.23
C THR A 148 3.61 8.10 -5.65
N LEU A 149 3.11 6.88 -5.47
CA LEU A 149 3.90 5.73 -4.99
C LEU A 149 5.04 5.39 -5.96
N ARG A 150 4.78 5.42 -7.27
CA ARG A 150 5.83 5.23 -8.29
C ARG A 150 6.93 6.31 -8.21
N ARG A 151 6.55 7.59 -8.03
CA ARG A 151 7.55 8.66 -7.82
C ARG A 151 8.37 8.47 -6.56
N ARG A 152 7.74 7.96 -5.48
CA ARG A 152 8.46 7.60 -4.26
C ARG A 152 9.52 6.54 -4.51
N LEU A 153 9.16 5.45 -5.18
CA LEU A 153 10.10 4.39 -5.54
C LEU A 153 11.20 4.91 -6.48
N GLN A 154 10.86 5.82 -7.39
CA GLN A 154 11.87 6.46 -8.25
C GLN A 154 12.87 7.28 -7.43
N GLY A 155 12.39 8.05 -6.45
CA GLY A 155 13.25 8.83 -5.54
C GLY A 155 14.18 7.96 -4.69
N LEU A 156 13.76 6.73 -4.39
CA LEU A 156 14.56 5.72 -3.67
C LEU A 156 15.46 4.89 -4.61
N GLY A 157 15.41 5.12 -5.93
CA GLY A 157 16.16 4.32 -6.91
C GLY A 157 15.63 2.90 -7.13
N LEU A 158 14.46 2.58 -6.58
CA LEU A 158 13.89 1.22 -6.58
C LEU A 158 12.88 0.97 -7.72
N LEU A 159 12.39 2.04 -8.39
CA LEU A 159 11.32 1.89 -9.38
C LEU A 159 11.67 0.87 -10.49
N SER A 160 12.88 0.93 -11.01
CA SER A 160 13.35 0.06 -12.09
C SER A 160 13.62 -1.38 -11.67
N SER A 161 13.54 -1.68 -10.39
CA SER A 161 13.74 -3.05 -9.87
C SER A 161 12.47 -3.90 -9.97
N PHE A 162 11.31 -3.28 -10.19
CA PHE A 162 10.04 -3.99 -10.28
C PHE A 162 9.56 -4.10 -11.72
N ASP A 163 9.13 -5.31 -12.11
CA ASP A 163 8.73 -5.67 -13.47
C ASP A 163 7.21 -5.61 -13.66
N ALA A 164 6.43 -5.75 -12.57
CA ALA A 164 4.98 -5.76 -12.60
C ALA A 164 4.34 -5.01 -11.43
N TRP A 165 3.12 -4.52 -11.64
CA TRP A 165 2.43 -3.61 -10.74
C TRP A 165 0.96 -3.95 -10.63
N SER A 166 0.46 -4.03 -9.40
CA SER A 166 -0.97 -4.11 -9.11
C SER A 166 -1.28 -3.11 -8.01
N PHE A 167 -1.78 -1.94 -8.39
CA PHE A 167 -2.26 -0.92 -7.47
C PHE A 167 -3.78 -0.93 -7.46
N SER A 168 -4.38 -0.85 -6.28
CA SER A 168 -5.83 -0.96 -6.13
C SER A 168 -6.60 0.14 -6.89
N ASP A 169 -6.05 1.35 -7.01
CA ASP A 169 -6.67 2.44 -7.79
C ASP A 169 -6.61 2.24 -9.31
N GLU A 170 -5.77 1.34 -9.80
CA GLU A 170 -5.67 0.98 -11.21
C GLU A 170 -6.47 -0.29 -11.54
N THR A 171 -6.47 -1.28 -10.64
CA THR A 171 -7.12 -2.57 -10.86
C THR A 171 -8.59 -2.59 -10.41
N GLY A 172 -8.95 -1.72 -9.48
CA GLY A 172 -10.27 -1.72 -8.85
C GLY A 172 -10.44 -2.71 -7.70
N TRP A 173 -9.40 -3.47 -7.34
CA TRP A 173 -9.46 -4.53 -6.33
C TRP A 173 -8.50 -4.26 -5.17
N PHE A 174 -9.01 -4.49 -3.95
CA PHE A 174 -8.20 -4.53 -2.73
C PHE A 174 -7.79 -5.96 -2.39
N LYS A 175 -6.68 -6.14 -1.71
CA LYS A 175 -6.32 -7.39 -1.04
C LYS A 175 -7.36 -7.72 0.05
N PRO A 176 -7.75 -8.96 0.27
CA PRO A 176 -7.17 -10.20 -0.27
C PRO A 176 -7.81 -10.72 -1.57
N ALA A 177 -8.51 -9.89 -2.34
CA ALA A 177 -9.13 -10.36 -3.58
C ALA A 177 -8.08 -10.94 -4.55
N GLU A 178 -8.41 -12.09 -5.15
CA GLU A 178 -7.56 -12.80 -6.11
C GLU A 178 -7.04 -11.89 -7.22
N GLN A 179 -7.92 -11.04 -7.77
CA GLN A 179 -7.62 -10.14 -8.88
C GLN A 179 -6.48 -9.15 -8.54
N ALA A 180 -6.36 -8.74 -7.28
CA ALA A 180 -5.28 -7.87 -6.84
C ALA A 180 -3.90 -8.52 -7.02
N TYR A 181 -3.79 -9.83 -6.81
CA TYR A 181 -2.53 -10.57 -6.99
C TYR A 181 -2.30 -10.99 -8.43
N MET A 182 -3.37 -11.50 -9.08
CA MET A 182 -3.27 -12.04 -10.44
C MET A 182 -2.75 -11.00 -11.43
N THR A 183 -3.13 -9.73 -11.30
CA THR A 183 -2.63 -8.65 -12.17
C THR A 183 -1.08 -8.57 -12.14
N ALA A 184 -0.45 -8.65 -10.97
CA ALA A 184 1.01 -8.63 -10.87
C ALA A 184 1.63 -9.94 -11.36
N LEU A 185 1.03 -11.10 -11.02
CA LEU A 185 1.53 -12.42 -11.42
C LEU A 185 1.47 -12.63 -12.94
N GLU A 186 0.41 -12.17 -13.60
CA GLU A 186 0.28 -12.17 -15.06
C GLU A 186 1.35 -11.29 -15.70
N GLY A 187 1.61 -10.12 -15.14
CA GLY A 187 2.71 -9.24 -15.60
C GLY A 187 4.10 -9.88 -15.44
N LEU A 188 4.28 -10.74 -14.44
CA LEU A 188 5.51 -11.49 -14.19
C LEU A 188 5.59 -12.81 -14.98
N GLY A 189 4.50 -13.27 -15.59
CA GLY A 189 4.44 -14.51 -16.35
C GLY A 189 4.65 -15.76 -15.50
N VAL A 190 4.15 -15.78 -14.24
CA VAL A 190 4.29 -16.90 -13.30
C VAL A 190 2.95 -17.36 -12.75
N ALA A 191 2.86 -18.64 -12.40
CA ALA A 191 1.73 -19.15 -11.65
C ALA A 191 1.84 -18.79 -10.16
N PRO A 192 0.72 -18.67 -9.40
CA PRO A 192 0.76 -18.38 -7.98
C PRO A 192 1.68 -19.33 -7.18
N SER A 193 1.69 -20.62 -7.51
CA SER A 193 2.54 -21.61 -6.83
C SER A 193 4.04 -21.43 -7.07
N GLU A 194 4.43 -20.62 -8.06
CA GLU A 194 5.82 -20.27 -8.39
C GLU A 194 6.22 -18.89 -7.81
N ALA A 195 5.35 -18.27 -7.01
CA ALA A 195 5.56 -16.94 -6.46
C ALA A 195 5.51 -16.92 -4.94
N ALA A 196 6.24 -15.98 -4.36
CA ALA A 196 6.08 -15.59 -2.97
C ALA A 196 5.45 -14.19 -2.89
N HIS A 197 4.70 -13.92 -1.82
CA HIS A 197 4.22 -12.58 -1.48
C HIS A 197 4.76 -12.17 -0.12
N VAL A 198 5.30 -10.97 -0.05
CA VAL A 198 5.81 -10.35 1.18
C VAL A 198 4.91 -9.17 1.53
N GLY A 199 4.36 -9.18 2.74
CA GLY A 199 3.48 -8.10 3.22
C GLY A 199 3.33 -8.16 4.74
N ASP A 200 2.79 -7.11 5.35
CA ASP A 200 2.63 -7.00 6.79
C ASP A 200 1.27 -7.48 7.30
N GLY A 201 0.21 -7.30 6.49
CA GLY A 201 -1.18 -7.54 6.85
C GLY A 201 -1.58 -9.02 6.84
N ARG A 202 -2.05 -9.53 7.97
CA ARG A 202 -2.54 -10.91 8.07
C ARG A 202 -3.81 -11.12 7.26
N ARG A 203 -4.77 -10.18 7.36
CA ARG A 203 -6.07 -10.24 6.69
C ARG A 203 -5.99 -9.99 5.19
N THR A 204 -5.07 -9.18 4.78
CA THR A 204 -4.85 -8.77 3.39
C THR A 204 -3.80 -9.63 2.71
N ASP A 205 -2.54 -9.45 3.09
CA ASP A 205 -1.40 -10.05 2.40
C ASP A 205 -1.33 -11.56 2.60
N MET A 206 -1.31 -11.99 3.87
CA MET A 206 -1.16 -13.41 4.17
C MET A 206 -2.38 -14.24 3.74
N ALA A 207 -3.59 -13.73 4.01
CA ALA A 207 -4.81 -14.44 3.63
C ALA A 207 -4.93 -14.59 2.11
N GLY A 208 -4.63 -13.54 1.34
CA GLY A 208 -4.69 -13.57 -0.12
C GLY A 208 -3.62 -14.50 -0.73
N ALA A 209 -2.38 -14.37 -0.30
CA ALA A 209 -1.28 -15.22 -0.79
C ALA A 209 -1.53 -16.70 -0.52
N ILE A 210 -1.96 -17.06 0.70
CA ILE A 210 -2.27 -18.45 1.07
C ILE A 210 -3.44 -18.98 0.25
N ALA A 211 -4.51 -18.21 0.07
CA ALA A 211 -5.68 -18.62 -0.71
C ALA A 211 -5.33 -18.96 -2.16
N LEU A 212 -4.33 -18.30 -2.72
CA LEU A 212 -3.82 -18.54 -4.07
C LEU A 212 -2.75 -19.65 -4.15
N GLY A 213 -2.27 -20.15 -3.01
CA GLY A 213 -1.19 -21.14 -2.97
C GLY A 213 0.21 -20.55 -3.19
N MET A 214 0.38 -19.25 -3.04
CA MET A 214 1.67 -18.58 -3.01
C MET A 214 2.44 -18.92 -1.72
N THR A 215 3.74 -18.71 -1.69
CA THR A 215 4.49 -18.68 -0.42
C THR A 215 4.22 -17.34 0.27
N ALA A 216 3.60 -17.38 1.46
CA ALA A 216 3.22 -16.19 2.21
C ALA A 216 4.30 -15.83 3.24
N ILE A 217 4.88 -14.64 3.16
CA ILE A 217 5.97 -14.16 4.02
C ILE A 217 5.52 -12.89 4.72
N ARG A 218 5.28 -12.94 6.03
CA ARG A 218 4.88 -11.77 6.81
C ARG A 218 6.09 -10.95 7.22
N PHE A 219 6.03 -9.64 6.96
CA PHE A 219 7.04 -8.65 7.35
C PHE A 219 6.59 -7.90 8.61
N THR A 220 7.46 -7.78 9.63
CA THR A 220 7.08 -7.26 10.96
C THR A 220 8.01 -6.16 11.49
N ALA A 221 8.93 -5.64 10.68
CA ALA A 221 9.91 -4.67 11.17
C ALA A 221 9.30 -3.34 11.60
N PHE A 222 8.21 -2.91 10.97
CA PHE A 222 7.56 -1.64 11.29
C PHE A 222 6.41 -1.83 12.27
N HIS A 223 5.57 -2.84 12.04
CA HIS A 223 4.43 -3.16 12.87
C HIS A 223 4.28 -4.67 13.02
N ASP A 224 4.05 -5.13 14.23
CA ASP A 224 3.53 -6.46 14.49
C ASP A 224 2.05 -6.32 14.84
N HIS A 225 1.19 -6.44 13.82
CA HIS A 225 -0.27 -6.31 13.94
C HIS A 225 -0.90 -7.47 14.75
N ALA A 226 -0.37 -7.75 15.92
CA ALA A 226 -1.04 -8.54 16.92
C ALA A 226 -1.95 -7.60 17.74
N PRO A 227 -3.27 -7.73 17.69
CA PRO A 227 -4.07 -8.94 17.56
C PRO A 227 -4.91 -9.04 16.28
N GLU A 228 -4.41 -8.65 15.12
CA GLU A 228 -5.14 -8.77 13.86
C GLU A 228 -5.55 -10.23 13.61
N THR A 229 -6.80 -10.46 13.23
CA THR A 229 -7.30 -11.78 12.87
C THR A 229 -6.83 -12.16 11.46
N GLY A 230 -6.25 -13.36 11.32
CA GLY A 230 -5.77 -13.86 10.04
C GLY A 230 -4.58 -14.79 10.17
N PRO A 231 -4.18 -15.46 9.09
CA PRO A 231 -3.04 -16.38 9.12
C PRO A 231 -1.71 -15.64 9.32
N GLU A 232 -0.74 -16.32 9.93
CA GLU A 232 0.61 -15.78 10.16
C GLU A 232 1.46 -15.75 8.89
N GLY A 233 1.13 -16.56 7.91
CA GLY A 233 1.97 -16.85 6.76
C GLY A 233 2.82 -18.11 6.94
N ASP A 234 3.54 -18.48 5.89
CA ASP A 234 4.48 -19.63 5.92
C ASP A 234 5.77 -19.25 6.68
N HIS A 235 6.17 -17.97 6.59
CA HIS A 235 7.36 -17.41 7.23
C HIS A 235 7.07 -16.03 7.80
N VAL A 236 7.84 -15.66 8.84
CA VAL A 236 7.84 -14.30 9.42
C VAL A 236 9.26 -13.78 9.41
N ILE A 237 9.43 -12.55 8.93
CA ILE A 237 10.71 -11.85 8.87
C ILE A 237 10.56 -10.40 9.36
N ASP A 238 11.61 -9.84 9.88
CA ASP A 238 11.77 -8.45 10.29
C ASP A 238 12.88 -7.72 9.52
N ASP A 239 13.51 -8.44 8.57
CA ASP A 239 14.58 -7.93 7.73
C ASP A 239 14.55 -8.63 6.36
N HIS A 240 14.49 -7.86 5.29
CA HIS A 240 14.41 -8.39 3.92
C HIS A 240 15.65 -9.21 3.51
N ARG A 241 16.81 -9.02 4.12
CA ARG A 241 18.01 -9.83 3.86
C ARG A 241 17.78 -11.33 4.07
N ARG A 242 16.74 -11.70 4.80
CA ARG A 242 16.36 -13.10 5.00
C ARG A 242 15.67 -13.74 3.80
N LEU A 243 15.11 -12.93 2.87
CA LEU A 243 14.32 -13.42 1.73
C LEU A 243 15.11 -14.35 0.80
N PRO A 244 16.32 -14.02 0.33
CA PRO A 244 17.04 -14.89 -0.60
C PRO A 244 17.23 -16.30 -0.04
N ALA A 245 17.68 -16.42 1.21
CA ALA A 245 17.91 -17.70 1.85
C ALA A 245 16.61 -18.50 2.04
N LEU A 246 15.48 -17.84 2.43
CA LEU A 246 14.19 -18.49 2.57
C LEU A 246 13.66 -19.04 1.25
N LEU A 247 13.98 -18.37 0.15
CA LEU A 247 13.53 -18.74 -1.19
C LEU A 247 14.50 -19.70 -1.90
N GLY A 248 15.58 -20.11 -1.23
CA GLY A 248 16.61 -20.98 -1.81
C GLY A 248 17.47 -20.29 -2.87
N VAL A 249 17.58 -18.97 -2.79
CA VAL A 249 18.32 -18.09 -3.68
C VAL A 249 19.57 -17.60 -2.92
N GLY A 250 20.76 -17.94 -3.39
CA GLY A 250 22.01 -17.55 -2.73
C GLY A 250 23.19 -18.34 -3.23
#